data_be402c7f68449d9d392976ec44008866
#
_entry.id   be402c7f68449d9d392976ec44008866
#
_cell.length_a   1.000
_cell.length_b   1.000
_cell.length_c   1.000
_cell.angle_alpha   90.00
_cell.angle_beta   90.00
_cell.angle_gamma   90.00
#
_symmetry.space_group_name_H-M   'P 1'
#
loop_
_entity.id
_entity.type
_entity.pdbx_description
1 polymer ?
#
loop_
_entity_poly.entity_id
_entity_poly.type
_entity_poly.pdbx_seq_one_letter_code
_entity_poly.pdbx_strand_id
1 'polypeptide(L)'
;INIFNKNKILFTPGPSSLSFENIINIKPCFGRGDEEYAKLENSVLNKIKKISGHNKISRLQGSASLAIEIMIYNFIYGKVLIVATGVYSERLKDMAFFAKSKFKHIKNIDYVDYKNLDNLKKNFDWIIACPVETSTGFKIPIDNLYKLKKKFKSKLALDATASIGLEKNHDLSEVAAFSSCKGLFGLTGAAFLTYNLLPQNEIDS
;
A
#
# COMPACT_ATOMS: atom_id res chain seq x y z
N ILE A 1 8.19 16.55 26.52
CA ILE A 1 7.63 17.89 26.23
C ILE A 1 6.51 17.69 25.21
N ASN A 2 5.27 17.72 25.71
CA ASN A 2 4.08 17.53 24.88
C ASN A 2 3.63 18.91 24.34
N ILE A 3 4.42 19.48 23.46
CA ILE A 3 4.16 20.83 22.91
C ILE A 3 2.97 20.79 21.92
N PHE A 4 2.75 19.65 21.25
CA PHE A 4 1.84 19.57 20.12
C PHE A 4 0.53 18.83 20.36
N ASN A 5 0.39 18.11 21.47
CA ASN A 5 -0.84 17.36 21.75
C ASN A 5 -1.09 17.26 23.26
N LYS A 6 -1.29 18.41 23.89
CA LYS A 6 -1.55 18.49 25.33
C LYS A 6 -2.71 17.57 25.72
N ASN A 7 -2.40 16.52 26.48
CA ASN A 7 -3.35 15.63 27.14
C ASN A 7 -4.28 14.82 26.22
N LYS A 8 -3.96 14.64 24.92
CA LYS A 8 -4.74 13.79 24.03
C LYS A 8 -3.95 12.57 23.61
N ILE A 9 -4.50 11.39 23.84
CA ILE A 9 -4.02 10.14 23.26
C ILE A 9 -4.82 9.90 21.98
N LEU A 10 -4.13 9.86 20.84
CA LEU A 10 -4.77 9.61 19.55
C LEU A 10 -4.88 8.11 19.32
N PHE A 11 -6.11 7.62 19.15
CA PHE A 11 -6.41 6.25 18.76
C PHE A 11 -6.72 6.13 17.26
N THR A 12 -6.44 7.16 16.47
CA THR A 12 -6.59 7.15 15.03
C THR A 12 -5.40 6.46 14.36
N PRO A 13 -5.60 5.69 13.27
CA PRO A 13 -4.51 5.04 12.56
C PRO A 13 -3.57 6.02 11.84
N GLY A 14 -4.02 7.26 11.64
CA GLY A 14 -3.23 8.32 11.02
C GLY A 14 -4.10 9.41 10.35
N PRO A 15 -3.48 10.56 10.00
CA PRO A 15 -2.04 10.87 10.17
C PRO A 15 -1.57 10.71 11.61
N SER A 16 -0.45 9.98 11.79
CA SER A 16 0.12 9.77 13.13
C SER A 16 0.87 11.03 13.60
N SER A 17 0.94 11.21 14.91
CA SER A 17 1.78 12.28 15.48
C SER A 17 3.25 12.03 15.12
N LEU A 18 3.95 13.09 14.74
CA LEU A 18 5.39 13.02 14.55
C LEU A 18 6.07 12.80 15.91
N SER A 19 7.10 11.96 15.93
CA SER A 19 7.98 11.89 17.08
C SER A 19 8.81 13.19 17.20
N PHE A 20 9.26 13.50 18.42
CA PHE A 20 10.12 14.66 18.64
C PHE A 20 11.40 14.57 17.81
N GLU A 21 11.99 13.39 17.71
CA GLU A 21 13.17 13.12 16.90
C GLU A 21 12.91 13.42 15.41
N ASN A 22 11.74 13.08 14.90
CA ASN A 22 11.37 13.41 13.51
C ASN A 22 11.28 14.92 13.29
N ILE A 23 10.75 15.66 14.26
CA ILE A 23 10.59 17.12 14.18
C ILE A 23 11.94 17.83 14.17
N ILE A 24 12.82 17.51 15.12
CA ILE A 24 14.14 18.17 15.26
C ILE A 24 15.09 17.83 14.12
N ASN A 25 14.87 16.74 13.41
CA ASN A 25 15.67 16.31 12.28
C ASN A 25 15.13 16.79 10.91
N ILE A 26 14.06 17.61 10.90
CA ILE A 26 13.61 18.25 9.66
C ILE A 26 14.70 19.20 9.17
N LYS A 27 15.26 18.90 8.00
CA LYS A 27 16.29 19.72 7.35
C LYS A 27 15.65 20.87 6.59
N PRO A 28 16.40 21.96 6.33
CA PRO A 28 15.99 22.95 5.34
C PRO A 28 15.75 22.31 3.96
N CYS A 29 15.04 23.02 3.10
CA CYS A 29 14.82 22.56 1.73
C CYS A 29 16.17 22.45 0.99
N PHE A 30 16.25 21.41 0.15
CA PHE A 30 17.39 21.20 -0.74
C PHE A 30 17.13 21.83 -2.11
N GLY A 31 18.18 22.24 -2.78
CA GLY A 31 18.15 22.60 -4.19
C GLY A 31 18.00 21.37 -5.11
N ARG A 32 17.53 21.61 -6.33
CA ARG A 32 17.51 20.55 -7.34
C ARG A 32 18.94 20.17 -7.71
N GLY A 33 19.25 18.87 -7.63
CA GLY A 33 20.57 18.35 -7.98
C GLY A 33 21.60 18.38 -6.84
N ASP A 34 21.20 18.78 -5.62
CA ASP A 34 22.09 18.74 -4.46
C ASP A 34 22.52 17.29 -4.18
N GLU A 35 23.82 17.06 -4.07
CA GLU A 35 24.32 15.73 -3.72
C GLU A 35 23.87 15.26 -2.34
N GLU A 36 23.73 16.17 -1.39
CA GLU A 36 23.24 15.85 -0.05
C GLU A 36 21.80 15.34 -0.12
N TYR A 37 20.94 15.94 -0.94
CA TYR A 37 19.60 15.45 -1.20
C TYR A 37 19.60 14.03 -1.79
N ALA A 38 20.40 13.80 -2.81
CA ALA A 38 20.52 12.49 -3.46
C ALA A 38 20.98 11.40 -2.47
N LYS A 39 21.95 11.70 -1.62
CA LYS A 39 22.42 10.78 -0.56
C LYS A 39 21.34 10.48 0.46
N LEU A 40 20.63 11.52 0.93
CA LEU A 40 19.51 11.36 1.89
C LEU A 40 18.37 10.54 1.28
N GLU A 41 17.95 10.87 0.06
CA GLU A 41 16.89 10.17 -0.65
C GLU A 41 17.23 8.69 -0.82
N ASN A 42 18.41 8.36 -1.33
CA ASN A 42 18.85 6.97 -1.50
C ASN A 42 18.87 6.22 -0.16
N SER A 43 19.29 6.86 0.92
CA SER A 43 19.26 6.28 2.26
C SER A 43 17.83 5.94 2.70
N VAL A 44 16.88 6.88 2.51
CA VAL A 44 15.46 6.68 2.85
C VAL A 44 14.84 5.56 2.00
N LEU A 45 15.04 5.59 0.68
CA LEU A 45 14.48 4.59 -0.23
C LEU A 45 15.01 3.18 0.09
N ASN A 46 16.30 3.07 0.44
CA ASN A 46 16.88 1.78 0.85
C ASN A 46 16.30 1.27 2.18
N LYS A 47 16.04 2.15 3.14
CA LYS A 47 15.35 1.78 4.39
C LYS A 47 13.92 1.31 4.13
N ILE A 48 13.18 2.00 3.27
CA ILE A 48 11.81 1.61 2.90
C ILE A 48 11.80 0.25 2.19
N LYS A 49 12.72 0.01 1.24
CA LYS A 49 12.86 -1.31 0.62
C LYS A 49 13.14 -2.41 1.66
N LYS A 50 14.00 -2.14 2.64
CA LYS A 50 14.28 -3.09 3.73
C LYS A 50 13.06 -3.36 4.61
N ILE A 51 12.24 -2.33 4.90
CA ILE A 51 11.01 -2.48 5.70
C ILE A 51 9.96 -3.30 4.93
N SER A 52 9.80 -3.06 3.64
CA SER A 52 8.82 -3.75 2.81
C SER A 52 9.29 -5.13 2.33
N GLY A 53 10.61 -5.38 2.32
CA GLY A 53 11.20 -6.58 1.75
C GLY A 53 11.22 -6.63 0.22
N HIS A 54 10.75 -5.57 -0.46
CA HIS A 54 10.75 -5.47 -1.92
C HIS A 54 12.05 -4.87 -2.46
N ASN A 55 12.42 -5.26 -3.68
CA ASN A 55 13.67 -4.81 -4.32
C ASN A 55 13.54 -3.47 -5.05
N LYS A 56 12.34 -3.12 -5.48
CA LYS A 56 12.05 -1.91 -6.25
C LYS A 56 11.12 -0.98 -5.49
N ILE A 57 11.24 0.32 -5.76
CA ILE A 57 10.42 1.35 -5.15
C ILE A 57 10.18 2.48 -6.13
N SER A 58 8.94 2.94 -6.20
CA SER A 58 8.54 4.20 -6.82
C SER A 58 8.02 5.13 -5.75
N ARG A 59 8.43 6.39 -5.79
CA ARG A 59 7.99 7.44 -4.88
C ARG A 59 7.06 8.41 -5.59
N LEU A 60 6.08 8.89 -4.86
CA LEU A 60 5.03 9.77 -5.36
C LEU A 60 4.81 10.90 -4.37
N GLN A 61 4.58 12.09 -4.89
CA GLN A 61 4.07 13.18 -4.09
C GLN A 61 2.55 13.07 -4.02
N GLY A 62 2.02 12.65 -2.88
CA GLY A 62 0.59 12.44 -2.73
C GLY A 62 0.22 11.54 -1.55
N SER A 63 -1.00 11.05 -1.57
CA SER A 63 -1.56 10.15 -0.56
C SER A 63 -1.36 8.68 -0.93
N ALA A 64 -1.58 7.78 0.04
CA ALA A 64 -1.67 6.35 -0.23
C ALA A 64 -2.72 6.01 -1.29
N SER A 65 -3.82 6.80 -1.38
CA SER A 65 -4.85 6.61 -2.40
C SER A 65 -4.30 6.76 -3.81
N LEU A 66 -3.44 7.77 -4.04
CA LEU A 66 -2.76 7.93 -5.32
C LEU A 66 -1.85 6.73 -5.63
N ALA A 67 -1.09 6.26 -4.64
CA ALA A 67 -0.25 5.07 -4.82
C ALA A 67 -1.08 3.83 -5.16
N ILE A 68 -2.24 3.64 -4.52
CA ILE A 68 -3.15 2.53 -4.79
C ILE A 68 -3.73 2.62 -6.21
N GLU A 69 -4.15 3.80 -6.66
CA GLU A 69 -4.62 4.01 -8.03
C GLU A 69 -3.55 3.66 -9.06
N ILE A 70 -2.33 4.18 -8.85
CA ILE A 70 -1.18 3.88 -9.72
C ILE A 70 -0.86 2.38 -9.70
N MET A 71 -0.94 1.73 -8.54
CA MET A 71 -0.79 0.27 -8.41
C MET A 71 -1.82 -0.46 -9.26
N ILE A 72 -3.09 -0.10 -9.14
CA ILE A 72 -4.18 -0.74 -9.88
C ILE A 72 -4.01 -0.55 -11.39
N TYR A 73 -3.67 0.67 -11.83
CA TYR A 73 -3.54 0.98 -13.25
C TYR A 73 -2.36 0.27 -13.93
N ASN A 74 -1.24 0.14 -13.22
CA ASN A 74 0.01 -0.35 -13.81
C ASN A 74 0.29 -1.83 -13.60
N PHE A 75 -0.26 -2.46 -12.55
CA PHE A 75 0.06 -3.84 -12.20
C PHE A 75 -1.12 -4.79 -12.35
N ILE A 76 -2.36 -4.33 -12.12
CA ILE A 76 -3.52 -5.21 -11.99
C ILE A 76 -4.15 -5.45 -13.37
N TYR A 77 -4.40 -6.72 -13.70
CA TYR A 77 -5.02 -7.13 -14.96
C TYR A 77 -5.80 -8.44 -14.80
N GLY A 78 -6.57 -8.81 -15.83
CA GLY A 78 -7.27 -10.08 -15.91
C GLY A 78 -8.42 -10.19 -14.91
N LYS A 79 -8.54 -11.32 -14.24
CA LYS A 79 -9.55 -11.63 -13.23
C LYS A 79 -9.02 -11.23 -11.86
N VAL A 80 -9.70 -10.34 -11.20
CA VAL A 80 -9.27 -9.72 -9.93
C VAL A 80 -10.21 -10.14 -8.81
N LEU A 81 -9.65 -10.64 -7.71
CA LEU A 81 -10.34 -10.83 -6.45
C LEU A 81 -9.99 -9.70 -5.52
N ILE A 82 -10.98 -8.99 -4.99
CA ILE A 82 -10.81 -8.02 -3.92
C ILE A 82 -11.38 -8.61 -2.64
N VAL A 83 -10.55 -8.69 -1.61
CA VAL A 83 -10.93 -9.23 -0.30
C VAL A 83 -11.68 -8.17 0.48
N ALA A 84 -12.97 -8.41 0.74
CA ALA A 84 -13.83 -7.50 1.48
C ALA A 84 -13.60 -7.62 2.99
N THR A 85 -13.29 -6.49 3.63
CA THR A 85 -13.02 -6.39 5.08
C THR A 85 -13.63 -5.14 5.72
N GLY A 86 -14.03 -4.14 4.93
CA GLY A 86 -14.62 -2.89 5.39
C GLY A 86 -14.49 -1.77 4.36
N VAL A 87 -14.54 -0.52 4.83
CA VAL A 87 -14.60 0.69 3.99
C VAL A 87 -13.38 0.84 3.07
N TYR A 88 -12.17 0.50 3.54
CA TYR A 88 -10.98 0.62 2.69
C TYR A 88 -10.95 -0.44 1.58
N SER A 89 -11.43 -1.65 1.86
CA SER A 89 -11.61 -2.66 0.82
C SER A 89 -12.72 -2.31 -0.19
N GLU A 90 -13.80 -1.62 0.24
CA GLU A 90 -14.80 -1.05 -0.68
C GLU A 90 -14.18 0.00 -1.60
N ARG A 91 -13.33 0.85 -1.05
CA ARG A 91 -12.59 1.83 -1.85
C ARG A 91 -11.68 1.18 -2.88
N LEU A 92 -10.99 0.09 -2.53
CA LEU A 92 -10.20 -0.70 -3.50
C LEU A 92 -11.10 -1.24 -4.63
N LYS A 93 -12.30 -1.71 -4.28
CA LYS A 93 -13.30 -2.16 -5.26
C LYS A 93 -13.67 -1.03 -6.21
N ASP A 94 -14.01 0.14 -5.69
CA ASP A 94 -14.46 1.28 -6.49
C ASP A 94 -13.34 1.77 -7.43
N MET A 95 -12.10 1.85 -6.94
CA MET A 95 -10.93 2.18 -7.76
C MET A 95 -10.69 1.15 -8.87
N ALA A 96 -10.84 -0.16 -8.57
CA ALA A 96 -10.67 -1.20 -9.57
C ALA A 96 -11.80 -1.19 -10.61
N PHE A 97 -13.04 -0.92 -10.23
CA PHE A 97 -14.16 -0.74 -11.18
C PHE A 97 -13.95 0.49 -12.06
N PHE A 98 -13.46 1.59 -11.49
CA PHE A 98 -13.11 2.77 -12.27
C PHE A 98 -11.99 2.46 -13.28
N ALA A 99 -10.92 1.78 -12.84
CA ALA A 99 -9.85 1.33 -13.73
C ALA A 99 -10.39 0.45 -14.87
N LYS A 100 -11.26 -0.51 -14.54
CA LYS A 100 -11.90 -1.38 -15.55
C LYS A 100 -12.73 -0.58 -16.57
N SER A 101 -13.37 0.51 -16.15
CA SER A 101 -14.14 1.37 -17.07
C SER A 101 -13.26 2.15 -18.04
N LYS A 102 -12.01 2.42 -17.68
CA LYS A 102 -11.04 3.18 -18.49
C LYS A 102 -10.11 2.31 -19.30
N PHE A 103 -9.72 1.17 -18.76
CA PHE A 103 -8.68 0.30 -19.32
C PHE A 103 -9.21 -1.12 -19.54
N LYS A 104 -8.89 -1.71 -20.69
CA LYS A 104 -9.38 -3.05 -21.09
C LYS A 104 -8.63 -4.21 -20.43
N HIS A 105 -7.54 -3.95 -19.72
CA HIS A 105 -6.71 -5.01 -19.14
C HIS A 105 -7.36 -5.70 -17.92
N ILE A 106 -8.28 -5.06 -17.19
CA ILE A 106 -9.05 -5.71 -16.13
C ILE A 106 -10.33 -6.33 -16.75
N LYS A 107 -10.42 -7.66 -16.72
CA LYS A 107 -11.51 -8.42 -17.34
C LYS A 107 -12.70 -8.61 -16.42
N ASN A 108 -12.44 -9.03 -15.17
CA ASN A 108 -13.48 -9.28 -14.18
C ASN A 108 -13.02 -8.89 -12.78
N ILE A 109 -13.96 -8.45 -11.93
CA ILE A 109 -13.71 -8.09 -10.53
C ILE A 109 -14.74 -8.82 -9.69
N ASP A 110 -14.26 -9.68 -8.78
CA ASP A 110 -15.06 -10.30 -7.73
C ASP A 110 -14.72 -9.60 -6.39
N TYR A 111 -15.72 -9.14 -5.66
CA TYR A 111 -15.59 -8.57 -4.31
C TYR A 111 -16.23 -9.51 -3.32
N VAL A 112 -15.43 -10.16 -2.48
CA VAL A 112 -15.88 -11.28 -1.65
C VAL A 112 -15.42 -11.12 -0.21
N ASP A 113 -16.35 -11.28 0.74
CA ASP A 113 -16.03 -11.26 2.16
C ASP A 113 -14.95 -12.31 2.50
N TYR A 114 -13.99 -11.91 3.32
CA TYR A 114 -12.88 -12.77 3.73
C TYR A 114 -13.35 -14.12 4.26
N LYS A 115 -14.47 -14.15 5.00
CA LYS A 115 -15.05 -15.37 5.58
C LYS A 115 -15.56 -16.37 4.54
N ASN A 116 -15.86 -15.90 3.33
CA ASN A 116 -16.45 -16.71 2.26
C ASN A 116 -15.44 -17.20 1.22
N LEU A 117 -14.14 -16.83 1.36
CA LEU A 117 -13.11 -17.17 0.39
C LEU A 117 -12.82 -18.65 0.26
N ASP A 118 -13.08 -19.43 1.30
CA ASP A 118 -12.84 -20.87 1.25
C ASP A 118 -13.75 -21.61 0.28
N ASN A 119 -14.93 -21.09 0.02
CA ASN A 119 -15.94 -21.65 -0.88
C ASN A 119 -15.70 -21.30 -2.36
N LEU A 120 -14.76 -20.43 -2.66
CA LEU A 120 -14.48 -20.03 -4.04
C LEU A 120 -13.70 -21.12 -4.77
N LYS A 121 -14.24 -21.53 -5.95
CA LYS A 121 -13.64 -22.50 -6.86
C LYS A 121 -13.16 -21.87 -8.17
N LYS A 122 -12.85 -20.56 -8.15
CA LYS A 122 -12.42 -19.79 -9.33
C LYS A 122 -10.92 -19.54 -9.27
N ASN A 123 -10.29 -19.33 -10.44
CA ASN A 123 -8.93 -18.83 -10.54
C ASN A 123 -8.96 -17.32 -10.75
N PHE A 124 -7.98 -16.63 -10.17
CA PHE A 124 -7.78 -15.19 -10.31
C PHE A 124 -6.35 -14.90 -10.76
N ASP A 125 -6.18 -13.85 -11.55
CA ASP A 125 -4.85 -13.37 -11.91
C ASP A 125 -4.25 -12.55 -10.76
N TRP A 126 -5.11 -11.78 -10.06
CA TRP A 126 -4.72 -10.95 -8.93
C TRP A 126 -5.68 -11.05 -7.75
N ILE A 127 -5.10 -10.98 -6.55
CA ILE A 127 -5.80 -10.69 -5.30
C ILE A 127 -5.36 -9.30 -4.85
N ILE A 128 -6.31 -8.42 -4.53
CA ILE A 128 -6.06 -7.13 -3.88
C ILE A 128 -6.64 -7.20 -2.47
N ALA A 129 -5.84 -6.84 -1.48
CA ALA A 129 -6.27 -6.89 -0.08
C ALA A 129 -5.71 -5.72 0.74
N CYS A 130 -6.47 -5.32 1.75
CA CYS A 130 -6.05 -4.44 2.83
C CYS A 130 -5.78 -5.32 4.06
N PRO A 131 -4.51 -5.60 4.44
CA PRO A 131 -4.20 -6.49 5.57
C PRO A 131 -4.72 -5.98 6.90
N VAL A 132 -4.76 -4.66 7.09
CA VAL A 132 -5.25 -4.00 8.30
C VAL A 132 -6.36 -3.02 7.93
N GLU A 133 -7.59 -3.45 8.10
CA GLU A 133 -8.80 -2.67 7.85
C GLU A 133 -9.16 -1.84 9.07
N THR A 134 -8.77 -0.57 9.07
CA THR A 134 -8.90 0.28 10.25
C THR A 134 -10.33 0.77 10.49
N SER A 135 -11.23 0.67 9.51
CA SER A 135 -12.64 1.02 9.67
C SER A 135 -13.43 0.01 10.53
N THR A 136 -12.98 -1.23 10.52
CA THR A 136 -13.63 -2.33 11.28
C THR A 136 -12.75 -2.88 12.40
N GLY A 137 -11.47 -2.50 12.44
CA GLY A 137 -10.47 -3.10 13.32
C GLY A 137 -10.07 -4.53 12.92
N PHE A 138 -10.42 -4.95 11.70
CA PHE A 138 -10.14 -6.30 11.22
C PHE A 138 -8.74 -6.42 10.64
N LYS A 139 -8.03 -7.48 11.01
CA LYS A 139 -6.69 -7.77 10.52
C LYS A 139 -6.62 -9.15 9.88
N ILE A 140 -6.08 -9.21 8.67
CA ILE A 140 -5.70 -10.45 8.02
C ILE A 140 -4.16 -10.56 8.07
N PRO A 141 -3.59 -11.56 8.73
CA PRO A 141 -2.16 -11.82 8.64
C PRO A 141 -1.72 -11.99 7.17
N ILE A 142 -0.62 -11.35 6.78
CA ILE A 142 -0.15 -11.38 5.39
C ILE A 142 0.15 -12.82 4.94
N ASP A 143 0.60 -13.68 5.85
CA ASP A 143 0.78 -15.11 5.57
C ASP A 143 -0.51 -15.83 5.16
N ASN A 144 -1.67 -15.40 5.69
CA ASN A 144 -2.96 -15.95 5.26
C ASN A 144 -3.34 -15.46 3.85
N LEU A 145 -3.06 -14.21 3.53
CA LEU A 145 -3.20 -13.70 2.15
C LEU A 145 -2.26 -14.44 1.18
N TYR A 146 -1.06 -14.77 1.62
CA TYR A 146 -0.14 -15.59 0.84
C TYR A 146 -0.67 -17.01 0.61
N LYS A 147 -1.31 -17.64 1.60
CA LYS A 147 -2.00 -18.93 1.41
C LYS A 147 -3.11 -18.83 0.37
N LEU A 148 -3.90 -17.75 0.38
CA LEU A 148 -4.92 -17.48 -0.65
C LEU A 148 -4.28 -17.29 -2.04
N LYS A 149 -3.19 -16.54 -2.14
CA LYS A 149 -2.40 -16.40 -3.37
C LYS A 149 -1.99 -17.77 -3.93
N LYS A 150 -1.52 -18.67 -3.08
CA LYS A 150 -1.15 -20.05 -3.49
C LYS A 150 -2.36 -20.86 -3.91
N LYS A 151 -3.45 -20.81 -3.14
CA LYS A 151 -4.71 -21.53 -3.42
C LYS A 151 -5.27 -21.16 -4.79
N PHE A 152 -5.31 -19.87 -5.11
CA PHE A 152 -5.88 -19.38 -6.37
C PHE A 152 -4.85 -19.27 -7.52
N LYS A 153 -3.58 -19.60 -7.27
CA LYS A 153 -2.47 -19.44 -8.22
C LYS A 153 -2.40 -18.01 -8.79
N SER A 154 -2.63 -17.03 -7.95
CA SER A 154 -2.73 -15.60 -8.29
C SER A 154 -1.49 -14.83 -7.86
N LYS A 155 -1.40 -13.57 -8.28
CA LYS A 155 -0.52 -12.55 -7.72
C LYS A 155 -1.22 -11.83 -6.58
N LEU A 156 -0.48 -11.18 -5.68
CA LEU A 156 -1.00 -10.46 -4.52
C LEU A 156 -0.55 -8.99 -4.56
N ALA A 157 -1.50 -8.09 -4.44
CA ALA A 157 -1.29 -6.66 -4.28
C ALA A 157 -1.86 -6.20 -2.93
N LEU A 158 -1.10 -5.38 -2.19
CA LEU A 158 -1.48 -4.93 -0.86
C LEU A 158 -1.71 -3.42 -0.81
N ASP A 159 -2.85 -3.02 -0.29
CA ASP A 159 -2.96 -1.73 0.39
C ASP A 159 -2.29 -1.86 1.76
N ALA A 160 -1.01 -1.52 1.81
CA ALA A 160 -0.20 -1.61 3.02
C ALA A 160 -0.25 -0.32 3.87
N THR A 161 -1.20 0.57 3.61
CA THR A 161 -1.28 1.89 4.25
C THR A 161 -1.28 1.81 5.77
N ALA A 162 -1.99 0.87 6.36
CA ALA A 162 -2.05 0.70 7.81
C ALA A 162 -1.19 -0.46 8.33
N SER A 163 -0.44 -1.16 7.47
CA SER A 163 0.36 -2.32 7.87
C SER A 163 1.87 -2.09 7.74
N ILE A 164 2.31 -1.23 6.80
CA ILE A 164 3.75 -0.99 6.59
C ILE A 164 4.43 -0.43 7.85
N GLY A 165 5.58 -0.96 8.20
CA GLY A 165 6.30 -0.59 9.42
C GLY A 165 5.76 -1.21 10.71
N LEU A 166 4.56 -1.79 10.69
CA LEU A 166 3.89 -2.43 11.84
C LEU A 166 3.77 -3.93 11.68
N GLU A 167 3.56 -4.42 10.47
CA GLU A 167 3.48 -5.84 10.13
C GLU A 167 4.71 -6.26 9.32
N LYS A 168 4.96 -7.58 9.27
CA LYS A 168 6.06 -8.20 8.51
C LYS A 168 5.53 -8.85 7.23
N ASN A 169 6.44 -9.34 6.40
CA ASN A 169 6.17 -10.24 5.27
C ASN A 169 5.41 -9.55 4.09
N HIS A 170 5.56 -8.23 3.92
CA HIS A 170 4.98 -7.56 2.75
C HIS A 170 5.57 -8.05 1.43
N ASP A 171 6.81 -8.56 1.44
CA ASP A 171 7.52 -9.18 0.31
C ASP A 171 6.86 -10.47 -0.24
N LEU A 172 5.91 -11.05 0.52
CA LEU A 172 5.07 -12.13 0.01
C LEU A 172 4.07 -11.66 -1.06
N SER A 173 3.86 -10.36 -1.18
CA SER A 173 3.12 -9.73 -2.29
C SER A 173 4.05 -9.36 -3.44
N GLU A 174 3.49 -9.20 -4.64
CA GLU A 174 4.21 -8.67 -5.81
C GLU A 174 4.38 -7.16 -5.74
N VAL A 175 3.41 -6.47 -5.13
CA VAL A 175 3.38 -5.02 -5.00
C VAL A 175 2.64 -4.60 -3.74
N ALA A 176 3.11 -3.54 -3.09
CA ALA A 176 2.46 -2.89 -1.95
C ALA A 176 2.45 -1.38 -2.13
N ALA A 177 1.29 -0.76 -1.84
CA ALA A 177 1.07 0.69 -1.88
C ALA A 177 0.85 1.23 -0.48
N PHE A 178 1.46 2.37 -0.12
CA PHE A 178 1.34 2.99 1.19
C PHE A 178 1.79 4.45 1.21
N SER A 179 1.65 5.11 2.36
CA SER A 179 2.13 6.47 2.59
C SER A 179 3.00 6.56 3.85
N SER A 180 3.70 7.68 3.98
CA SER A 180 4.61 7.96 5.09
C SER A 180 3.91 8.22 6.44
N CYS A 181 2.64 8.63 6.44
CA CYS A 181 2.01 9.29 7.59
C CYS A 181 1.25 8.35 8.55
N LYS A 182 1.47 7.03 8.46
CA LYS A 182 0.89 6.05 9.38
C LYS A 182 1.99 5.29 10.12
N GLY A 183 2.20 4.02 9.87
CA GLY A 183 3.19 3.21 10.56
C GLY A 183 4.65 3.67 10.42
N LEU A 184 4.95 4.53 9.46
CA LEU A 184 6.28 5.13 9.30
C LEU A 184 6.46 6.44 10.09
N PHE A 185 5.41 6.97 10.74
CA PHE A 185 5.43 8.19 11.56
C PHE A 185 6.01 9.43 10.86
N GLY A 186 5.86 9.50 9.54
CA GLY A 186 6.34 10.60 8.72
C GLY A 186 5.27 11.68 8.46
N LEU A 187 5.70 12.78 7.84
CA LEU A 187 4.80 13.81 7.33
C LEU A 187 3.87 13.25 6.25
N THR A 188 2.70 13.84 6.10
CA THR A 188 1.80 13.58 4.98
C THR A 188 2.42 14.08 3.67
N GLY A 189 2.02 13.48 2.54
CA GLY A 189 2.42 13.96 1.21
C GLY A 189 3.46 13.10 0.50
N ALA A 190 4.04 12.09 1.15
CA ALA A 190 4.87 11.09 0.50
C ALA A 190 4.14 9.75 0.43
N ALA A 191 4.03 9.20 -0.77
CA ALA A 191 3.45 7.88 -1.01
C ALA A 191 4.43 7.01 -1.81
N PHE A 192 4.28 5.70 -1.68
CA PHE A 192 5.22 4.74 -2.21
C PHE A 192 4.52 3.52 -2.81
N LEU A 193 5.12 3.01 -3.87
CA LEU A 193 4.92 1.67 -4.35
C LEU A 193 6.21 0.90 -4.15
N THR A 194 6.15 -0.25 -3.49
CA THR A 194 7.27 -1.19 -3.42
C THR A 194 6.88 -2.48 -4.11
N TYR A 195 7.79 -3.07 -4.89
CA TYR A 195 7.44 -4.20 -5.75
C TYR A 195 8.66 -5.04 -6.15
N ASN A 196 8.38 -6.29 -6.53
CA ASN A 196 9.36 -7.22 -7.13
C ASN A 196 9.06 -7.49 -8.60
N LEU A 197 7.79 -7.34 -9.01
CA LEU A 197 7.35 -7.49 -10.40
C LEU A 197 7.38 -6.13 -11.10
N LEU A 198 7.81 -6.09 -12.36
CA LEU A 198 7.67 -4.88 -13.17
C LEU A 198 6.20 -4.63 -13.54
N PRO A 199 5.79 -3.37 -13.67
CA PRO A 199 4.50 -3.04 -14.29
C PRO A 199 4.38 -3.71 -15.65
N GLN A 200 3.21 -4.24 -15.97
CA GLN A 200 2.95 -4.96 -17.22
C GLN A 200 1.91 -4.26 -18.09
N ASN A 201 1.21 -3.27 -17.52
CA ASN A 201 0.20 -2.56 -18.26
C ASN A 201 0.86 -1.37 -18.97
N GLU A 202 0.86 -1.36 -20.27
CA GLU A 202 1.13 -0.17 -21.06
C GLU A 202 -0.14 0.70 -20.98
N ILE A 203 0.01 1.88 -20.42
CA ILE A 203 -1.03 2.91 -20.47
C ILE A 203 -0.69 3.74 -21.71
N ASP A 204 -1.49 3.57 -22.75
CA ASP A 204 -1.41 4.45 -23.92
C ASP A 204 -1.64 5.89 -23.46
N SER A 205 -0.61 6.72 -23.64
CA SER A 205 -0.60 8.14 -23.27
C SER A 205 -1.39 8.99 -24.26
#